data_609d647aa82fd7d17d0b754b1920ff97
#
_entry.id   609d647aa82fd7d17d0b754b1920ff97
#
_cell.length_a   1.000
_cell.length_b   1.000
_cell.length_c   1.000
_cell.angle_alpha   90.00
_cell.angle_beta   90.00
_cell.angle_gamma   90.00
#
_symmetry.space_group_name_H-M   'P 1'
#
loop_
_entity.id
_entity.type
_entity.pdbx_description
1 polymer ?
#
loop_
_entity_poly.entity_id
_entity_poly.type
_entity_poly.pdbx_seq_one_letter_code
_entity_poly.pdbx_strand_id
1 'polypeptide(L)'
;MWAYYEPLYLLLTIPRQRRAISGGLAKWEGRGLQNLHSPVQIRKPPVLIQFVVCRLWLIVHLTTSQKQLVVRGENMSKTQKIENDIRQFLKKNADESVIKKYSRYFKEGYDPYGVAFEKITPKIDEWFNTCQKELSQKELLILCDHLMSSGKYEEANITCAFMARLRNQYSKSLFNTVGKWFERYVTNWAHCDSACHNILYTFLTDGVIEFKDLLVWANSPHRWKRRAAAVTLIKDFSKSGSVPQALQVARKLILDQEKVVQQGVGWLLREAWKRSPQKVEDFLYEWKDQAPRLIIQYATEKIDKEKREKFRRG
;
A
#
# COMPACT_ATOMS: atom_id res chain seq x y z
N MET A 1 16.22 5.94 15.96
CA MET A 1 16.21 5.45 14.57
C MET A 1 14.83 5.53 13.89
N TRP A 2 13.73 5.67 14.60
CA TRP A 2 12.34 5.68 14.09
C TRP A 2 11.72 7.06 13.87
N ALA A 3 12.36 8.16 14.29
CA ALA A 3 11.86 9.53 14.08
C ALA A 3 11.76 9.96 12.60
N TYR A 4 12.35 9.18 11.68
CA TYR A 4 12.32 9.43 10.24
C TYR A 4 11.19 8.71 9.49
N TYR A 5 10.34 7.93 10.19
CA TYR A 5 9.30 7.12 9.56
C TYR A 5 7.91 7.75 9.57
N GLU A 6 7.68 8.78 10.37
CA GLU A 6 6.39 9.49 10.40
C GLU A 6 5.95 10.07 9.04
N PRO A 7 6.82 10.61 8.18
CA PRO A 7 6.39 11.14 6.89
C PRO A 7 5.84 10.09 5.91
N LEU A 8 6.33 8.85 5.98
CA LEU A 8 5.88 7.77 5.08
C LEU A 8 4.48 7.25 5.40
N TYR A 9 4.06 7.32 6.66
CA TYR A 9 2.72 6.88 7.09
C TYR A 9 1.65 7.96 6.95
N LEU A 10 2.01 9.24 7.10
CA LEU A 10 1.07 10.37 6.99
C LEU A 10 0.63 10.66 5.55
N LEU A 11 1.47 10.38 4.55
CA LEU A 11 1.16 10.64 3.14
C LEU A 11 0.14 9.66 2.54
N LEU A 12 -0.15 8.55 3.19
CA LEU A 12 -1.14 7.56 2.73
C LEU A 12 -2.53 7.71 3.40
N THR A 13 -2.70 8.67 4.32
CA THR A 13 -4.01 8.97 4.89
C THR A 13 -4.81 9.87 3.96
N ILE A 14 -5.86 9.33 3.37
CA ILE A 14 -6.79 10.01 2.47
C ILE A 14 -7.45 11.19 3.21
N PRO A 15 -7.43 12.44 2.68
CA PRO A 15 -8.24 13.52 3.22
C PRO A 15 -9.72 13.17 3.08
N ARG A 16 -10.50 13.33 4.14
CA ARG A 16 -11.96 13.24 4.09
C ARG A 16 -12.48 14.31 3.13
N GLN A 17 -12.95 13.93 1.94
CA GLN A 17 -13.74 14.81 1.09
C GLN A 17 -15.03 15.19 1.81
N ARG A 18 -15.13 16.45 2.22
CA ARG A 18 -16.43 17.08 2.55
C ARG A 18 -17.22 17.23 1.26
N ARG A 19 -18.38 16.60 1.19
CA ARG A 19 -19.40 16.89 0.17
C ARG A 19 -19.86 18.32 0.37
N ALA A 20 -19.61 19.17 -0.61
CA ALA A 20 -20.36 20.41 -0.80
C ALA A 20 -21.34 20.20 -1.94
N ILE A 21 -22.63 20.21 -1.61
CA ILE A 21 -23.75 20.31 -2.55
C ILE A 21 -24.05 21.79 -2.67
N SER A 22 -23.93 22.35 -3.85
CA SER A 22 -24.69 23.56 -4.20
C SER A 22 -24.91 23.59 -5.72
N GLY A 23 -26.18 23.73 -6.08
CA GLY A 23 -26.69 23.78 -7.42
C GLY A 23 -26.48 25.14 -8.11
N GLY A 24 -26.69 25.13 -9.40
CA GLY A 24 -26.71 26.32 -10.22
C GLY A 24 -27.06 25.97 -11.67
N LEU A 25 -28.35 25.99 -11.98
CA LEU A 25 -28.83 26.04 -13.36
C LEU A 25 -28.43 27.38 -14.02
N ALA A 26 -27.93 27.33 -15.25
CA ALA A 26 -27.97 28.46 -16.14
C ALA A 26 -28.35 28.01 -17.55
N LYS A 27 -29.48 28.58 -18.00
CA LYS A 27 -30.07 28.55 -19.33
C LYS A 27 -29.13 29.11 -20.41
N TRP A 28 -29.23 28.54 -21.60
CA TRP A 28 -28.76 29.19 -22.83
C TRP A 28 -29.89 29.24 -23.89
N GLU A 29 -30.32 30.44 -24.24
CA GLU A 29 -31.13 30.80 -25.40
C GLU A 29 -30.18 31.51 -26.36
N GLY A 30 -30.11 31.30 -27.58
CA GLY A 30 -30.75 31.20 -28.81
C GLY A 30 -30.56 32.40 -29.76
N ARG A 31 -30.52 32.16 -31.07
CA ARG A 31 -30.60 33.02 -32.25
C ARG A 31 -29.26 33.45 -32.90
N GLY A 32 -29.09 33.20 -34.15
CA GLY A 32 -29.54 33.78 -35.36
C GLY A 32 -28.83 33.31 -36.63
N LEU A 33 -29.59 33.15 -37.67
CA LEU A 33 -29.28 32.76 -39.05
C LEU A 33 -28.66 33.90 -39.90
N GLN A 34 -27.96 33.47 -40.95
CA GLN A 34 -27.69 34.04 -42.29
C GLN A 34 -26.19 34.22 -42.56
N ASN A 35 -25.54 33.83 -43.67
CA ASN A 35 -25.90 33.80 -45.08
C ASN A 35 -24.97 32.93 -45.90
N LEU A 36 -25.46 32.46 -47.05
CA LEU A 36 -24.85 31.68 -48.12
C LEU A 36 -23.68 32.39 -48.82
N HIS A 37 -22.57 31.67 -49.04
CA HIS A 37 -21.82 31.67 -50.31
C HIS A 37 -20.90 30.45 -50.35
N SER A 38 -21.10 29.61 -51.38
CA SER A 38 -20.30 28.40 -51.63
C SER A 38 -18.93 28.72 -52.27
N PRO A 39 -17.88 28.00 -51.90
CA PRO A 39 -17.14 27.22 -52.86
C PRO A 39 -17.01 25.75 -52.46
N VAL A 40 -16.90 24.88 -53.44
CA VAL A 40 -16.81 23.45 -53.34
C VAL A 40 -15.74 23.06 -52.32
N GLN A 41 -16.18 22.62 -51.13
CA GLN A 41 -15.27 22.05 -50.16
C GLN A 41 -15.12 20.56 -50.42
N ILE A 42 -13.89 20.16 -50.75
CA ILE A 42 -13.43 18.79 -50.72
C ILE A 42 -13.66 18.29 -49.29
N ARG A 43 -14.66 17.41 -49.11
CA ARG A 43 -14.97 16.78 -47.82
C ARG A 43 -13.73 16.07 -47.32
N LYS A 44 -13.16 16.55 -46.22
CA LYS A 44 -12.17 15.77 -45.46
C LYS A 44 -12.82 14.43 -45.07
N PRO A 45 -12.12 13.29 -45.26
CA PRO A 45 -12.66 12.00 -44.84
C PRO A 45 -12.97 12.03 -43.32
N PRO A 46 -13.98 11.26 -42.89
CA PRO A 46 -14.32 11.17 -41.46
C PRO A 46 -13.08 10.87 -40.65
N VAL A 47 -12.98 11.45 -39.46
CA VAL A 47 -11.83 11.29 -38.55
C VAL A 47 -11.42 9.81 -38.33
N LEU A 48 -12.42 8.91 -38.35
CA LEU A 48 -12.23 7.47 -38.27
C LEU A 48 -11.36 6.91 -39.41
N ILE A 49 -11.58 7.41 -40.66
CA ILE A 49 -10.81 6.96 -41.86
C ILE A 49 -9.36 7.48 -41.80
N GLN A 50 -9.15 8.71 -41.31
CA GLN A 50 -7.79 9.23 -41.11
C GLN A 50 -7.02 8.44 -40.06
N PHE A 51 -7.66 8.02 -38.96
CA PHE A 51 -7.03 7.16 -37.97
C PHE A 51 -6.67 5.78 -38.52
N VAL A 52 -7.52 5.17 -39.33
CA VAL A 52 -7.26 3.87 -39.95
C VAL A 52 -6.13 3.97 -40.97
N VAL A 53 -6.11 4.99 -41.81
CA VAL A 53 -5.05 5.20 -42.83
C VAL A 53 -3.70 5.50 -42.19
N CYS A 54 -3.65 6.35 -41.13
CA CYS A 54 -2.42 6.60 -40.39
C CYS A 54 -1.91 5.33 -39.68
N ARG A 55 -2.79 4.52 -39.12
CA ARG A 55 -2.40 3.24 -38.49
C ARG A 55 -1.84 2.24 -39.50
N LEU A 56 -2.50 2.09 -40.65
CA LEU A 56 -2.01 1.20 -41.74
C LEU A 56 -0.67 1.69 -42.32
N TRP A 57 -0.50 3.00 -42.50
CA TRP A 57 0.76 3.58 -42.96
C TRP A 57 1.90 3.32 -41.95
N LEU A 58 1.64 3.48 -40.62
CA LEU A 58 2.62 3.17 -39.59
C LEU A 58 3.05 1.69 -39.60
N ILE A 59 2.07 0.78 -39.73
CA ILE A 59 2.34 -0.68 -39.73
C ILE A 59 3.20 -1.09 -40.95
N VAL A 60 3.03 -0.46 -42.09
CA VAL A 60 3.81 -0.77 -43.30
C VAL A 60 5.28 -0.32 -43.20
N HIS A 61 5.55 0.79 -42.47
CA HIS A 61 6.89 1.39 -42.37
C HIS A 61 7.68 1.00 -41.10
N LEU A 62 7.07 0.19 -40.21
CA LEU A 62 7.76 -0.31 -39.02
C LEU A 62 8.64 -1.51 -39.33
N THR A 63 9.77 -1.63 -38.66
CA THR A 63 10.62 -2.85 -38.69
C THR A 63 9.84 -4.06 -38.15
N THR A 64 10.30 -5.27 -38.42
CA THR A 64 9.66 -6.50 -37.95
C THR A 64 9.51 -6.51 -36.40
N SER A 65 10.49 -6.00 -35.67
CA SER A 65 10.48 -5.87 -34.23
C SER A 65 9.44 -4.85 -33.76
N GLN A 66 9.32 -3.71 -34.45
CA GLN A 66 8.30 -2.68 -34.13
C GLN A 66 6.88 -3.15 -34.46
N LYS A 67 6.70 -3.92 -35.57
CA LYS A 67 5.42 -4.58 -35.89
C LYS A 67 4.98 -5.55 -34.78
N GLN A 68 5.93 -6.36 -34.28
CA GLN A 68 5.63 -7.26 -33.13
C GLN A 68 5.25 -6.53 -31.87
N LEU A 69 5.82 -5.36 -31.58
CA LEU A 69 5.47 -4.51 -30.44
C LEU A 69 4.07 -3.90 -30.59
N VAL A 70 3.71 -3.43 -31.79
CA VAL A 70 2.36 -2.88 -32.09
C VAL A 70 1.30 -3.97 -31.96
N VAL A 71 1.53 -5.16 -32.54
CA VAL A 71 0.61 -6.31 -32.46
C VAL A 71 0.46 -6.80 -31.00
N ARG A 72 1.57 -6.82 -30.22
CA ARG A 72 1.49 -7.12 -28.78
C ARG A 72 0.65 -6.11 -28.00
N GLY A 73 0.74 -4.82 -28.34
CA GLY A 73 -0.05 -3.77 -27.69
C GLY A 73 -1.56 -3.86 -28.00
N GLU A 74 -1.92 -4.35 -29.18
CA GLU A 74 -3.34 -4.52 -29.57
C GLU A 74 -4.03 -5.69 -28.85
N ASN A 75 -3.28 -6.71 -28.43
CA ASN A 75 -3.81 -7.89 -27.73
C ASN A 75 -3.72 -7.82 -26.20
N MET A 76 -3.25 -6.69 -25.63
CA MET A 76 -3.14 -6.56 -24.18
C MET A 76 -4.50 -6.34 -23.51
N SER A 77 -4.75 -7.08 -22.43
CA SER A 77 -5.93 -6.84 -21.60
C SER A 77 -5.90 -5.44 -20.98
N LYS A 78 -7.08 -4.93 -20.56
CA LYS A 78 -7.17 -3.63 -19.86
C LYS A 78 -6.29 -3.61 -18.61
N THR A 79 -6.29 -4.69 -17.84
CA THR A 79 -5.44 -4.87 -16.66
C THR A 79 -3.95 -4.71 -17.01
N GLN A 80 -3.48 -5.38 -18.07
CA GLN A 80 -2.10 -5.29 -18.52
C GLN A 80 -1.72 -3.87 -19.01
N LYS A 81 -2.64 -3.14 -19.64
CA LYS A 81 -2.39 -1.76 -20.07
C LYS A 81 -2.13 -0.85 -18.88
N ILE A 82 -2.98 -0.93 -17.83
CA ILE A 82 -2.84 -0.13 -16.61
C ILE A 82 -1.55 -0.54 -15.86
N GLU A 83 -1.30 -1.84 -15.72
CA GLU A 83 -0.08 -2.37 -15.11
C GLU A 83 1.19 -1.83 -15.80
N ASN A 84 1.21 -1.84 -17.14
CA ASN A 84 2.31 -1.28 -17.92
C ASN A 84 2.46 0.23 -17.76
N ASP A 85 1.36 0.99 -17.71
CA ASP A 85 1.42 2.44 -17.48
C ASP A 85 2.04 2.75 -16.12
N ILE A 86 1.62 2.05 -15.06
CA ILE A 86 2.22 2.16 -13.73
C ILE A 86 3.73 1.88 -13.80
N ARG A 87 4.13 0.75 -14.39
CA ARG A 87 5.54 0.34 -14.46
C ARG A 87 6.39 1.26 -15.33
N GLN A 88 5.85 1.77 -16.43
CA GLN A 88 6.55 2.74 -17.27
C GLN A 88 6.75 4.05 -16.55
N PHE A 89 5.75 4.55 -15.83
CA PHE A 89 5.88 5.74 -14.99
C PHE A 89 6.96 5.56 -13.93
N LEU A 90 6.95 4.43 -13.21
CA LEU A 90 7.94 4.15 -12.17
C LEU A 90 9.36 4.09 -12.75
N LYS A 91 9.56 3.37 -13.86
CA LYS A 91 10.85 3.29 -14.56
C LYS A 91 11.35 4.66 -15.04
N LYS A 92 10.46 5.47 -15.62
CA LYS A 92 10.79 6.82 -16.13
C LYS A 92 11.23 7.77 -15.03
N ASN A 93 10.70 7.62 -13.81
CA ASN A 93 10.96 8.49 -12.67
C ASN A 93 11.93 7.87 -11.65
N ALA A 94 12.57 6.75 -12.00
CA ALA A 94 13.55 6.07 -11.14
C ALA A 94 14.74 6.98 -10.83
N ASP A 95 15.24 6.91 -9.58
CA ASP A 95 16.34 7.72 -9.08
C ASP A 95 17.22 6.90 -8.12
N GLU A 96 18.43 6.62 -8.53
CA GLU A 96 19.39 5.87 -7.73
C GLU A 96 19.76 6.55 -6.41
N SER A 97 19.68 7.87 -6.36
CA SER A 97 19.94 8.61 -5.12
C SER A 97 18.92 8.28 -4.03
N VAL A 98 17.65 8.09 -4.43
CA VAL A 98 16.56 7.66 -3.55
C VAL A 98 16.82 6.23 -3.06
N ILE A 99 17.22 5.32 -3.97
CA ILE A 99 17.59 3.94 -3.61
C ILE A 99 18.71 3.93 -2.58
N LYS A 100 19.81 4.63 -2.86
CA LYS A 100 20.98 4.72 -1.96
C LYS A 100 20.62 5.30 -0.59
N LYS A 101 19.75 6.32 -0.55
CA LYS A 101 19.28 6.95 0.69
C LYS A 101 18.56 5.96 1.61
N TYR A 102 17.72 5.08 1.05
CA TYR A 102 16.85 4.21 1.84
C TYR A 102 17.36 2.78 2.01
N SER A 103 18.22 2.26 1.12
CA SER A 103 18.73 0.86 1.15
C SER A 103 19.32 0.45 2.50
N ARG A 104 19.98 1.36 3.22
CA ARG A 104 20.56 1.10 4.55
C ARG A 104 19.56 0.62 5.61
N TYR A 105 18.25 0.84 5.39
CA TYR A 105 17.19 0.45 6.33
C TYR A 105 16.62 -0.94 6.06
N PHE A 106 16.96 -1.54 4.91
CA PHE A 106 16.41 -2.81 4.45
C PHE A 106 17.50 -3.90 4.44
N LYS A 107 17.56 -4.64 5.54
CA LYS A 107 18.50 -5.77 5.65
C LYS A 107 17.96 -7.07 5.06
N GLU A 108 16.62 -7.20 4.98
CA GLU A 108 15.92 -8.38 4.49
C GLU A 108 15.73 -8.41 2.98
N GLY A 109 15.90 -7.27 2.34
CA GLY A 109 15.72 -7.10 0.89
C GLY A 109 14.99 -5.80 0.57
N TYR A 110 15.48 -5.12 -0.45
CA TYR A 110 14.92 -3.87 -0.96
C TYR A 110 15.07 -3.83 -2.47
N ASP A 111 13.96 -3.91 -3.16
CA ASP A 111 13.91 -3.87 -4.61
C ASP A 111 12.97 -2.74 -5.08
N PRO A 112 13.41 -1.47 -5.04
CA PRO A 112 12.63 -0.32 -5.48
C PRO A 112 12.96 0.07 -6.92
N TYR A 113 12.10 0.89 -7.50
CA TYR A 113 12.47 1.75 -8.63
C TYR A 113 13.24 3.00 -8.18
N GLY A 114 13.05 3.42 -6.94
CA GLY A 114 13.64 4.64 -6.39
C GLY A 114 12.81 5.88 -6.72
N VAL A 115 11.50 5.78 -6.78
CA VAL A 115 10.65 6.94 -7.06
C VAL A 115 10.19 7.60 -5.77
N ALA A 116 10.41 8.90 -5.66
CA ALA A 116 9.94 9.67 -4.51
C ALA A 116 8.40 9.65 -4.43
N PHE A 117 7.86 9.48 -3.22
CA PHE A 117 6.41 9.32 -2.99
C PHE A 117 5.60 10.53 -3.43
N GLU A 118 6.17 11.72 -3.37
CA GLU A 118 5.57 12.96 -3.82
C GLU A 118 5.20 12.93 -5.31
N LYS A 119 5.95 12.14 -6.11
CA LYS A 119 5.65 11.93 -7.54
C LYS A 119 4.57 10.86 -7.75
N ILE A 120 4.52 9.85 -6.87
CA ILE A 120 3.59 8.72 -7.01
C ILE A 120 2.19 9.08 -6.50
N THR A 121 2.09 9.84 -5.40
CA THR A 121 0.83 10.12 -4.73
C THR A 121 -0.25 10.72 -5.66
N PRO A 122 0.02 11.74 -6.49
CA PRO A 122 -0.98 12.25 -7.43
C PRO A 122 -1.38 11.21 -8.49
N LYS A 123 -0.47 10.34 -8.91
CA LYS A 123 -0.73 9.30 -9.90
C LYS A 123 -1.59 8.16 -9.36
N ILE A 124 -1.56 7.88 -8.07
CA ILE A 124 -2.39 6.84 -7.45
C ILE A 124 -3.88 7.12 -7.68
N ASP A 125 -4.33 8.36 -7.52
CA ASP A 125 -5.73 8.72 -7.74
C ASP A 125 -6.12 8.63 -9.23
N GLU A 126 -5.23 9.04 -10.12
CA GLU A 126 -5.42 8.93 -11.57
C GLU A 126 -5.56 7.46 -12.00
N TRP A 127 -4.63 6.60 -11.60
CA TRP A 127 -4.68 5.18 -11.90
C TRP A 127 -5.88 4.49 -11.28
N PHE A 128 -6.22 4.79 -10.03
CA PHE A 128 -7.37 4.20 -9.38
C PHE A 128 -8.69 4.59 -10.07
N ASN A 129 -8.85 5.87 -10.47
CA ASN A 129 -10.00 6.33 -11.23
C ASN A 129 -10.09 5.63 -12.60
N THR A 130 -8.96 5.40 -13.27
CA THR A 130 -8.92 4.60 -14.51
C THR A 130 -9.36 3.17 -14.26
N CYS A 131 -8.84 2.54 -13.19
CA CYS A 131 -9.26 1.19 -12.80
C CYS A 131 -10.77 1.11 -12.54
N GLN A 132 -11.36 2.08 -11.82
CA GLN A 132 -12.79 2.09 -11.54
C GLN A 132 -13.66 2.20 -12.80
N LYS A 133 -13.16 2.90 -13.83
CA LYS A 133 -13.90 3.09 -15.11
C LYS A 133 -13.75 1.88 -16.04
N GLU A 134 -12.62 1.21 -16.02
CA GLU A 134 -12.26 0.24 -17.05
C GLU A 134 -12.28 -1.21 -16.59
N LEU A 135 -12.10 -1.46 -15.29
CA LEU A 135 -11.96 -2.79 -14.72
C LEU A 135 -13.16 -3.19 -13.85
N SER A 136 -13.53 -4.45 -13.92
CA SER A 136 -14.35 -5.06 -12.89
C SER A 136 -13.56 -5.18 -11.58
N GLN A 137 -14.25 -5.37 -10.46
CA GLN A 137 -13.62 -5.61 -9.15
C GLN A 137 -12.63 -6.79 -9.21
N LYS A 138 -12.99 -7.87 -9.89
CA LYS A 138 -12.13 -9.05 -10.04
C LYS A 138 -10.83 -8.70 -10.79
N GLU A 139 -10.92 -7.95 -11.86
CA GLU A 139 -9.75 -7.51 -12.63
C GLU A 139 -8.86 -6.55 -11.84
N LEU A 140 -9.45 -5.65 -11.04
CA LEU A 140 -8.70 -4.78 -10.15
C LEU A 140 -7.94 -5.57 -9.07
N LEU A 141 -8.56 -6.62 -8.50
CA LEU A 141 -7.86 -7.50 -7.54
C LEU A 141 -6.75 -8.32 -8.22
N ILE A 142 -6.91 -8.71 -9.48
CA ILE A 142 -5.84 -9.34 -10.28
C ILE A 142 -4.68 -8.35 -10.48
N LEU A 143 -4.98 -7.09 -10.81
CA LEU A 143 -3.93 -6.05 -10.91
C LEU A 143 -3.19 -5.87 -9.59
N CYS A 144 -3.90 -5.81 -8.47
CA CYS A 144 -3.31 -5.72 -7.13
C CYS A 144 -2.41 -6.94 -6.82
N ASP A 145 -2.82 -8.15 -7.21
CA ASP A 145 -2.03 -9.37 -7.03
C ASP A 145 -0.74 -9.33 -7.87
N HIS A 146 -0.83 -8.91 -9.13
CA HIS A 146 0.34 -8.75 -10.02
C HIS A 146 1.33 -7.72 -9.49
N LEU A 147 0.84 -6.54 -9.05
CA LEU A 147 1.70 -5.50 -8.49
C LEU A 147 2.37 -5.97 -7.17
N MET A 148 1.61 -6.64 -6.29
CA MET A 148 2.17 -7.16 -5.04
C MET A 148 3.18 -8.28 -5.29
N SER A 149 2.93 -9.14 -6.28
CA SER A 149 3.80 -10.28 -6.60
C SER A 149 5.15 -9.88 -7.21
N SER A 150 5.27 -8.66 -7.73
CA SER A 150 6.52 -8.15 -8.28
C SER A 150 7.64 -8.02 -7.25
N GLY A 151 7.29 -7.87 -5.97
CA GLY A 151 8.23 -7.59 -4.88
C GLY A 151 8.81 -6.17 -4.89
N LYS A 152 8.44 -5.34 -5.89
CA LYS A 152 8.89 -3.94 -5.99
C LYS A 152 8.27 -3.08 -4.90
N TYR A 153 9.09 -2.26 -4.25
CA TYR A 153 8.68 -1.43 -3.13
C TYR A 153 7.50 -0.50 -3.45
N GLU A 154 7.58 0.21 -4.57
CA GLU A 154 6.54 1.15 -4.99
C GLU A 154 5.27 0.42 -5.44
N GLU A 155 5.37 -0.70 -6.16
CA GLU A 155 4.20 -1.47 -6.61
C GLU A 155 3.41 -2.03 -5.44
N ALA A 156 4.08 -2.53 -4.40
CA ALA A 156 3.43 -2.98 -3.16
C ALA A 156 2.69 -1.83 -2.43
N ASN A 157 3.30 -0.64 -2.38
CA ASN A 157 2.66 0.52 -1.77
C ASN A 157 1.46 1.05 -2.59
N ILE A 158 1.55 1.05 -3.92
CA ILE A 158 0.42 1.36 -4.82
C ILE A 158 -0.72 0.37 -4.58
N THR A 159 -0.41 -0.92 -4.46
CA THR A 159 -1.39 -1.95 -4.11
C THR A 159 -2.08 -1.66 -2.78
N CYS A 160 -1.33 -1.33 -1.74
CA CYS A 160 -1.90 -0.96 -0.44
C CYS A 160 -2.81 0.29 -0.54
N ALA A 161 -2.43 1.26 -1.36
CA ALA A 161 -3.24 2.45 -1.60
C ALA A 161 -4.54 2.16 -2.39
N PHE A 162 -4.49 1.26 -3.38
CA PHE A 162 -5.69 0.80 -4.10
C PHE A 162 -6.63 0.05 -3.16
N MET A 163 -6.09 -0.89 -2.38
CA MET A 163 -6.87 -1.64 -1.40
C MET A 163 -7.55 -0.72 -0.37
N ALA A 164 -6.86 0.30 0.14
CA ALA A 164 -7.46 1.25 1.07
C ALA A 164 -8.69 1.97 0.49
N ARG A 165 -8.72 2.21 -0.84
CA ARG A 165 -9.86 2.81 -1.55
C ARG A 165 -11.01 1.83 -1.79
N LEU A 166 -10.75 0.52 -1.71
CA LEU A 166 -11.75 -0.54 -1.84
C LEU A 166 -12.41 -0.90 -0.50
N ARG A 167 -12.26 -0.09 0.55
CA ARG A 167 -12.74 -0.37 1.90
C ARG A 167 -14.19 -0.87 1.95
N ASN A 168 -15.08 -0.27 1.18
CA ASN A 168 -16.51 -0.64 1.14
C ASN A 168 -16.77 -2.05 0.56
N GLN A 169 -15.75 -2.70 0.00
CA GLN A 169 -15.81 -4.03 -0.60
C GLN A 169 -15.10 -5.09 0.25
N TYR A 170 -14.67 -4.72 1.45
CA TYR A 170 -13.95 -5.62 2.32
C TYR A 170 -14.82 -6.78 2.79
N SER A 171 -14.24 -7.97 2.73
CA SER A 171 -14.89 -9.23 3.10
C SER A 171 -13.88 -10.20 3.70
N LYS A 172 -14.37 -11.23 4.38
CA LYS A 172 -13.51 -12.30 4.90
C LYS A 172 -12.73 -13.02 3.81
N SER A 173 -13.33 -13.18 2.62
CA SER A 173 -12.65 -13.76 1.45
C SER A 173 -11.47 -12.90 1.02
N LEU A 174 -11.64 -11.57 0.99
CA LEU A 174 -10.57 -10.64 0.63
C LEU A 174 -9.46 -10.63 1.70
N PHE A 175 -9.81 -10.71 2.98
CA PHE A 175 -8.83 -10.90 4.06
C PHE A 175 -7.98 -12.17 3.85
N ASN A 176 -8.59 -13.28 3.44
CA ASN A 176 -7.87 -14.51 3.13
C ASN A 176 -6.92 -14.34 1.92
N THR A 177 -7.33 -13.56 0.91
CA THR A 177 -6.48 -13.23 -0.24
C THR A 177 -5.26 -12.41 0.20
N VAL A 178 -5.48 -11.37 1.00
CA VAL A 178 -4.39 -10.57 1.60
C VAL A 178 -3.48 -11.46 2.46
N GLY A 179 -4.04 -12.42 3.20
CA GLY A 179 -3.27 -13.40 3.96
C GLY A 179 -2.28 -14.20 3.12
N LYS A 180 -2.65 -14.54 1.87
CA LYS A 180 -1.74 -15.21 0.93
C LYS A 180 -0.61 -14.31 0.46
N TRP A 181 -0.81 -12.98 0.39
CA TRP A 181 0.27 -12.03 0.07
C TRP A 181 1.37 -12.05 1.14
N PHE A 182 0.97 -12.13 2.42
CA PHE A 182 1.94 -12.26 3.52
C PHE A 182 2.72 -13.57 3.49
N GLU A 183 2.16 -14.61 2.90
CA GLU A 183 2.82 -15.92 2.74
C GLU A 183 3.78 -15.95 1.55
N ARG A 184 3.47 -15.21 0.48
CA ARG A 184 4.13 -15.37 -0.82
C ARG A 184 4.95 -14.18 -1.27
N TYR A 185 4.48 -12.95 -1.02
CA TYR A 185 4.98 -11.75 -1.68
C TYR A 185 5.59 -10.72 -0.73
N VAL A 186 5.20 -10.72 0.54
CA VAL A 186 5.79 -9.82 1.53
C VAL A 186 7.20 -10.29 1.86
N THR A 187 8.20 -9.51 1.48
CA THR A 187 9.62 -9.85 1.62
C THR A 187 10.37 -8.97 2.61
N ASN A 188 9.81 -7.80 2.97
CA ASN A 188 10.44 -6.86 3.88
C ASN A 188 9.42 -6.22 4.84
N TRP A 189 9.96 -5.55 5.87
CA TRP A 189 9.15 -4.90 6.90
C TRP A 189 8.25 -3.78 6.35
N ALA A 190 8.67 -3.05 5.32
CA ALA A 190 7.88 -1.93 4.80
C ALA A 190 6.63 -2.41 4.04
N HIS A 191 6.72 -3.49 3.26
CA HIS A 191 5.55 -4.13 2.65
C HIS A 191 4.57 -4.61 3.73
N CYS A 192 5.10 -5.28 4.78
CA CYS A 192 4.31 -5.75 5.90
C CYS A 192 3.57 -4.61 6.59
N ASP A 193 4.29 -3.57 6.98
CA ASP A 193 3.75 -2.48 7.80
C ASP A 193 2.79 -1.59 6.99
N SER A 194 3.07 -1.36 5.71
CA SER A 194 2.15 -0.67 4.80
C SER A 194 0.81 -1.41 4.69
N ALA A 195 0.85 -2.74 4.50
CA ALA A 195 -0.37 -3.56 4.46
C ALA A 195 -1.10 -3.58 5.82
N CYS A 196 -0.37 -3.64 6.94
CA CYS A 196 -0.96 -3.58 8.27
C CYS A 196 -1.75 -2.28 8.50
N HIS A 197 -1.15 -1.14 8.19
CA HIS A 197 -1.76 0.17 8.45
C HIS A 197 -2.87 0.55 7.46
N ASN A 198 -2.73 0.16 6.19
CA ASN A 198 -3.68 0.58 5.16
C ASN A 198 -4.80 -0.43 4.92
N ILE A 199 -4.57 -1.72 5.20
CA ILE A 199 -5.50 -2.79 4.88
C ILE A 199 -5.98 -3.51 6.15
N LEU A 200 -5.09 -4.17 6.89
CA LEU A 200 -5.47 -5.04 8.02
C LEU A 200 -6.13 -4.26 9.16
N TYR A 201 -5.62 -3.08 9.49
CA TYR A 201 -6.24 -2.21 10.49
C TYR A 201 -7.68 -1.87 10.11
N THR A 202 -7.95 -1.61 8.82
CA THR A 202 -9.29 -1.32 8.34
C THR A 202 -10.20 -2.54 8.39
N PHE A 203 -9.71 -3.74 8.04
CA PHE A 203 -10.46 -4.98 8.23
C PHE A 203 -10.91 -5.15 9.69
N LEU A 204 -10.02 -4.85 10.64
CA LEU A 204 -10.31 -4.97 12.07
C LEU A 204 -11.33 -3.91 12.55
N THR A 205 -11.12 -2.65 12.19
CA THR A 205 -12.00 -1.54 12.65
C THR A 205 -13.38 -1.55 12.03
N ASP A 206 -13.53 -2.13 10.84
CA ASP A 206 -14.82 -2.29 10.16
C ASP A 206 -15.54 -3.59 10.56
N GLY A 207 -14.96 -4.37 11.47
CA GLY A 207 -15.55 -5.62 11.94
C GLY A 207 -15.59 -6.75 10.90
N VAL A 208 -14.83 -6.63 9.79
CA VAL A 208 -14.70 -7.70 8.80
C VAL A 208 -13.91 -8.88 9.36
N ILE A 209 -12.95 -8.58 10.23
CA ILE A 209 -12.24 -9.53 11.05
C ILE A 209 -12.36 -9.16 12.53
N GLU A 210 -12.18 -10.16 13.39
CA GLU A 210 -12.14 -10.00 14.82
C GLU A 210 -10.68 -10.08 15.34
N PHE A 211 -10.46 -9.62 16.56
CA PHE A 211 -9.16 -9.74 17.21
C PHE A 211 -8.61 -11.18 17.23
N LYS A 212 -9.49 -12.19 17.36
CA LYS A 212 -9.10 -13.60 17.30
C LYS A 212 -8.41 -14.00 15.99
N ASP A 213 -8.73 -13.34 14.88
CA ASP A 213 -8.08 -13.60 13.58
C ASP A 213 -6.61 -13.17 13.58
N LEU A 214 -6.29 -12.06 14.29
CA LEU A 214 -4.91 -11.65 14.50
C LEU A 214 -4.17 -12.63 15.43
N LEU A 215 -4.84 -13.20 16.43
CA LEU A 215 -4.24 -14.24 17.27
C LEU A 215 -3.93 -15.53 16.49
N VAL A 216 -4.73 -15.86 15.48
CA VAL A 216 -4.40 -16.96 14.53
C VAL A 216 -3.13 -16.61 13.75
N TRP A 217 -3.00 -15.36 13.28
CA TRP A 217 -1.80 -14.92 12.58
C TRP A 217 -0.56 -14.89 13.48
N ALA A 218 -0.70 -14.60 14.76
CA ALA A 218 0.40 -14.69 15.73
C ALA A 218 0.97 -16.12 15.89
N ASN A 219 0.18 -17.16 15.56
CA ASN A 219 0.63 -18.55 15.57
C ASN A 219 1.02 -19.07 14.18
N SER A 220 1.10 -18.21 13.16
CA SER A 220 1.42 -18.60 11.79
C SER A 220 2.86 -19.08 11.64
N PRO A 221 3.18 -20.07 10.78
CA PRO A 221 4.55 -20.40 10.42
C PRO A 221 5.25 -19.24 9.67
N HIS A 222 4.49 -18.36 9.02
CA HIS A 222 5.03 -17.25 8.24
C HIS A 222 5.37 -16.05 9.14
N ARG A 223 6.65 -15.68 9.20
CA ARG A 223 7.16 -14.57 10.03
C ARG A 223 6.44 -13.24 9.78
N TRP A 224 6.05 -12.96 8.53
CA TRP A 224 5.37 -11.71 8.19
C TRP A 224 3.94 -11.65 8.71
N LYS A 225 3.22 -12.78 8.77
CA LYS A 225 1.93 -12.85 9.46
C LYS A 225 2.07 -12.64 10.96
N ARG A 226 3.09 -13.25 11.60
CA ARG A 226 3.37 -13.04 13.02
C ARG A 226 3.72 -11.57 13.31
N ARG A 227 4.57 -10.92 12.47
CA ARG A 227 4.82 -9.49 12.57
C ARG A 227 3.54 -8.69 12.41
N ALA A 228 2.72 -9.00 11.40
CA ALA A 228 1.47 -8.30 11.11
C ALA A 228 0.48 -8.36 12.26
N ALA A 229 0.40 -9.47 13.00
CA ALA A 229 -0.45 -9.57 14.18
C ALA A 229 -0.12 -8.50 15.25
N ALA A 230 1.16 -8.18 15.42
CA ALA A 230 1.58 -7.12 16.32
C ALA A 230 1.40 -5.73 15.71
N VAL A 231 1.87 -5.51 14.47
CA VAL A 231 1.93 -4.18 13.84
C VAL A 231 0.54 -3.63 13.52
N THR A 232 -0.43 -4.49 13.18
CA THR A 232 -1.81 -4.06 12.91
C THR A 232 -2.43 -3.31 14.09
N LEU A 233 -2.14 -3.72 15.33
CA LEU A 233 -2.68 -3.08 16.54
C LEU A 233 -2.03 -1.73 16.84
N ILE A 234 -0.86 -1.42 16.30
CA ILE A 234 -0.12 -0.20 16.62
C ILE A 234 -0.91 1.04 16.23
N LYS A 235 -1.56 1.03 15.06
CA LYS A 235 -2.35 2.18 14.58
C LYS A 235 -3.53 2.50 15.50
N ASP A 236 -4.06 1.51 16.21
CA ASP A 236 -5.17 1.70 17.15
C ASP A 236 -4.77 2.56 18.35
N PHE A 237 -3.50 2.50 18.78
CA PHE A 237 -3.00 3.29 19.90
C PHE A 237 -2.99 4.81 19.65
N SER A 238 -3.09 5.25 18.41
CA SER A 238 -3.30 6.67 18.09
C SER A 238 -4.71 7.16 18.46
N LYS A 239 -5.68 6.24 18.70
CA LYS A 239 -7.09 6.52 19.01
C LYS A 239 -7.51 5.93 20.35
N SER A 240 -7.74 4.63 20.42
CA SER A 240 -8.35 3.92 21.57
C SER A 240 -7.50 2.79 22.12
N GLY A 241 -6.67 2.15 21.33
CA GLY A 241 -5.76 1.04 21.56
C GLY A 241 -5.95 0.19 22.82
N SER A 242 -6.26 -1.07 22.65
CA SER A 242 -6.46 -2.01 23.76
C SER A 242 -5.15 -2.58 24.28
N VAL A 243 -4.66 -2.09 25.43
CA VAL A 243 -3.47 -2.64 26.10
C VAL A 243 -3.61 -4.14 26.40
N PRO A 244 -4.75 -4.65 26.90
CA PRO A 244 -4.91 -6.10 27.08
C PRO A 244 -4.71 -6.92 25.80
N GLN A 245 -5.25 -6.46 24.66
CA GLN A 245 -5.05 -7.15 23.37
C GLN A 245 -3.60 -7.10 22.92
N ALA A 246 -2.92 -5.96 23.09
CA ALA A 246 -1.50 -5.83 22.78
C ALA A 246 -0.64 -6.79 23.62
N LEU A 247 -0.90 -6.87 24.92
CA LEU A 247 -0.19 -7.80 25.82
C LEU A 247 -0.50 -9.27 25.46
N GLN A 248 -1.72 -9.58 25.03
CA GLN A 248 -2.08 -10.93 24.59
C GLN A 248 -1.33 -11.35 23.34
N VAL A 249 -1.20 -10.47 22.32
CA VAL A 249 -0.38 -10.73 21.13
C VAL A 249 1.11 -10.79 21.51
N ALA A 250 1.57 -9.86 22.34
CA ALA A 250 2.97 -9.84 22.79
C ALA A 250 3.33 -11.15 23.52
N ARG A 251 2.47 -11.67 24.41
CA ARG A 251 2.68 -12.94 25.12
C ARG A 251 2.85 -14.13 24.18
N LYS A 252 2.14 -14.17 23.07
CA LYS A 252 2.30 -15.23 22.06
C LYS A 252 3.61 -15.14 21.28
N LEU A 253 4.14 -13.93 21.11
CA LEU A 253 5.30 -13.64 20.25
C LEU A 253 6.56 -13.27 21.02
N ILE A 254 6.51 -13.24 22.36
CA ILE A 254 7.61 -12.73 23.18
C ILE A 254 8.91 -13.56 23.05
N LEU A 255 8.81 -14.82 22.67
CA LEU A 255 9.93 -15.75 22.46
C LEU A 255 10.21 -16.01 20.97
N ASP A 256 9.64 -15.20 20.05
CA ASP A 256 9.84 -15.38 18.62
C ASP A 256 11.32 -15.20 18.24
N GLN A 257 11.80 -16.07 17.33
CA GLN A 257 13.21 -16.08 16.93
C GLN A 257 13.51 -15.12 15.77
N GLU A 258 12.48 -14.69 15.04
CA GLU A 258 12.64 -13.81 13.88
C GLU A 258 12.80 -12.35 14.31
N LYS A 259 13.93 -11.73 13.95
CA LYS A 259 14.24 -10.34 14.31
C LYS A 259 13.13 -9.35 13.89
N VAL A 260 12.54 -9.55 12.71
CA VAL A 260 11.45 -8.68 12.21
C VAL A 260 10.21 -8.79 13.07
N VAL A 261 9.90 -9.97 13.63
CA VAL A 261 8.79 -10.16 14.56
C VAL A 261 9.12 -9.51 15.91
N GLN A 262 10.32 -9.74 16.44
CA GLN A 262 10.80 -9.13 17.68
C GLN A 262 10.69 -7.59 17.64
N GLN A 263 11.08 -6.97 16.51
CA GLN A 263 10.96 -5.52 16.30
C GLN A 263 9.50 -5.07 16.32
N GLY A 264 8.61 -5.83 15.65
CA GLY A 264 7.16 -5.54 15.64
C GLY A 264 6.55 -5.62 17.04
N VAL A 265 6.88 -6.65 17.81
CA VAL A 265 6.43 -6.83 19.21
C VAL A 265 6.95 -5.72 20.11
N GLY A 266 8.24 -5.41 20.01
CA GLY A 266 8.84 -4.32 20.79
C GLY A 266 8.20 -2.95 20.47
N TRP A 267 7.88 -2.70 19.20
CA TRP A 267 7.15 -1.49 18.79
C TRP A 267 5.73 -1.48 19.35
N LEU A 268 4.98 -2.57 19.26
CA LEU A 268 3.65 -2.69 19.86
C LEU A 268 3.68 -2.38 21.37
N LEU A 269 4.60 -2.99 22.10
CA LEU A 269 4.76 -2.77 23.55
C LEU A 269 5.12 -1.31 23.85
N ARG A 270 5.97 -0.67 23.05
CA ARG A 270 6.29 0.76 23.19
C ARG A 270 5.07 1.65 23.03
N GLU A 271 4.21 1.39 22.05
CA GLU A 271 2.98 2.17 21.86
C GLU A 271 1.95 1.91 22.98
N ALA A 272 1.82 0.64 23.42
CA ALA A 272 0.99 0.27 24.56
C ALA A 272 1.47 0.91 25.88
N TRP A 273 2.79 1.02 26.08
CA TRP A 273 3.38 1.67 27.24
C TRP A 273 2.95 3.13 27.38
N LYS A 274 2.85 3.87 26.29
CA LYS A 274 2.37 5.26 26.31
C LYS A 274 0.95 5.41 26.88
N ARG A 275 0.13 4.34 26.82
CA ARG A 275 -1.24 4.31 27.35
C ARG A 275 -1.35 3.76 28.76
N SER A 276 -0.55 2.77 29.11
CA SER A 276 -0.54 2.13 30.42
C SER A 276 0.87 1.68 30.77
N PRO A 277 1.72 2.62 31.25
CA PRO A 277 3.10 2.34 31.58
C PRO A 277 3.24 1.15 32.52
N GLN A 278 2.52 1.14 33.66
CA GLN A 278 2.68 0.12 34.69
C GLN A 278 2.39 -1.29 34.15
N LYS A 279 1.26 -1.48 33.43
CA LYS A 279 0.90 -2.82 32.92
C LYS A 279 1.94 -3.38 31.95
N VAL A 280 2.55 -2.50 31.13
CA VAL A 280 3.57 -2.93 30.17
C VAL A 280 4.90 -3.14 30.86
N GLU A 281 5.25 -2.32 31.87
CA GLU A 281 6.46 -2.52 32.68
C GLU A 281 6.39 -3.82 33.47
N ASP A 282 5.25 -4.16 34.07
CA ASP A 282 5.04 -5.45 34.75
C ASP A 282 5.22 -6.63 33.79
N PHE A 283 4.64 -6.52 32.58
CA PHE A 283 4.83 -7.52 31.53
C PHE A 283 6.29 -7.64 31.09
N LEU A 284 6.98 -6.54 30.87
CA LEU A 284 8.41 -6.57 30.49
C LEU A 284 9.28 -7.15 31.62
N TYR A 285 8.94 -6.86 32.87
CA TYR A 285 9.65 -7.41 34.02
C TYR A 285 9.44 -8.92 34.14
N GLU A 286 8.22 -9.42 33.92
CA GLU A 286 7.90 -10.86 33.88
C GLU A 286 8.79 -11.60 32.86
N TRP A 287 9.05 -10.97 31.71
CA TRP A 287 9.70 -11.63 30.59
C TRP A 287 11.19 -11.23 30.37
N LYS A 288 11.73 -10.30 31.14
CA LYS A 288 13.07 -9.69 30.88
C LYS A 288 14.22 -10.67 30.69
N ASP A 289 14.18 -11.80 31.41
CA ASP A 289 15.25 -12.79 31.41
C ASP A 289 15.13 -13.80 30.25
N GLN A 290 13.93 -14.01 29.73
CA GLN A 290 13.64 -14.97 28.66
C GLN A 290 13.51 -14.30 27.28
N ALA A 291 12.91 -13.10 27.22
CA ALA A 291 12.66 -12.41 25.97
C ALA A 291 13.93 -12.06 25.22
N PRO A 292 13.95 -12.14 23.89
CA PRO A 292 15.04 -11.62 23.07
C PRO A 292 15.32 -10.16 23.40
N ARG A 293 16.59 -9.82 23.57
CA ARG A 293 17.05 -8.48 23.94
C ARG A 293 16.49 -7.38 23.04
N LEU A 294 16.27 -7.71 21.76
CA LEU A 294 15.75 -6.77 20.77
C LEU A 294 14.33 -6.29 21.11
N ILE A 295 13.45 -7.17 21.63
CA ILE A 295 12.10 -6.80 22.08
C ILE A 295 12.19 -5.79 23.21
N ILE A 296 13.00 -6.07 24.23
CA ILE A 296 13.19 -5.19 25.39
C ILE A 296 13.74 -3.82 24.94
N GLN A 297 14.72 -3.80 24.05
CA GLN A 297 15.30 -2.55 23.52
C GLN A 297 14.26 -1.68 22.81
N TYR A 298 13.43 -2.27 21.95
CA TYR A 298 12.40 -1.52 21.22
C TYR A 298 11.28 -1.07 22.15
N ALA A 299 10.82 -1.94 23.05
CA ALA A 299 9.74 -1.63 23.99
C ALA A 299 10.11 -0.50 24.95
N THR A 300 11.38 -0.43 25.39
CA THR A 300 11.86 0.54 26.39
C THR A 300 12.52 1.78 25.78
N GLU A 301 12.51 1.94 24.44
CA GLU A 301 13.22 3.04 23.74
C GLU A 301 12.83 4.43 24.26
N LYS A 302 11.59 4.63 24.68
CA LYS A 302 11.06 5.90 25.19
C LYS A 302 11.06 6.00 26.71
N ILE A 303 11.49 4.96 27.41
CA ILE A 303 11.63 4.97 28.87
C ILE A 303 12.97 5.63 29.24
N ASP A 304 13.02 6.40 30.33
CA ASP A 304 14.23 7.02 30.82
C ASP A 304 15.33 6.00 31.09
N LYS A 305 16.60 6.40 30.87
CA LYS A 305 17.77 5.52 30.97
C LYS A 305 17.84 4.81 32.33
N GLU A 306 17.62 5.52 33.42
CA GLU A 306 17.66 4.97 34.79
C GLU A 306 16.58 3.91 35.00
N LYS A 307 15.35 4.19 34.55
CA LYS A 307 14.25 3.23 34.65
C LYS A 307 14.43 2.00 33.77
N ARG A 308 15.22 2.08 32.68
CA ARG A 308 15.50 0.94 31.81
C ARG A 308 16.42 -0.11 32.44
N GLU A 309 17.21 0.27 33.46
CA GLU A 309 18.14 -0.64 34.12
C GLU A 309 17.42 -1.88 34.71
N LYS A 310 16.19 -1.68 35.24
CA LYS A 310 15.38 -2.78 35.81
C LYS A 310 15.01 -3.88 34.80
N PHE A 311 15.08 -3.58 33.48
CA PHE A 311 14.80 -4.54 32.41
C PHE A 311 16.06 -5.19 31.84
N ARG A 312 17.24 -4.96 32.42
CA ARG A 312 18.43 -5.72 32.09
C ARG A 312 18.30 -7.15 32.66
N ARG A 313 18.88 -8.10 31.93
CA ARG A 313 19.05 -9.46 32.46
C ARG A 313 19.93 -9.39 33.71
N GLY A 314 19.56 -10.16 34.72
CA GLY A 314 20.39 -10.36 35.90
C GLY A 314 21.66 -11.12 35.57
#